data_302d068e32ea4e97e6f45069808d6f6a
#
_entry.id   302d068e32ea4e97e6f45069808d6f6a
#
_cell.length_a   1.000
_cell.length_b   1.000
_cell.length_c   1.000
_cell.angle_alpha   90.00
_cell.angle_beta   90.00
_cell.angle_gamma   90.00
#
_symmetry.space_group_name_H-M   'P 1'
#
loop_
_entity.id
_entity.type
_entity.pdbx_description
1 polymer ?
#
loop_
_entity_poly.entity_id
_entity_poly.type
_entity_poly.pdbx_seq_one_letter_code
_entity_poly.pdbx_strand_id
1 'polypeptide(L)'
;MRLFSLRYFRNAELFSLLIGALLFAFVLAVIFRFLPGRKSKEERRDSYLLFLIAGVYALIAFTRLGSMKMPDTTWQPVATPQQIVLELTGKTQFSEILVFSGEGDNNSNWNSYQFGTNDMLVEGSDDLENWDQLVWLSKENIFRYVSHYGFWDYRFIRLTSFNRDDTISEIAFFSDNGGKPLPVRIIRDDHADTSYPASLIIDEQDQIPLEITYYDHSYFDEVYHPRNAWEIANGQYLYPHVHPLLGTECMAVSILLFGNNPFAWRLPGALCGVAILFVLHHILVLLFEQRKTALFGTALCAFDFMHITTSRIATLEPMSVLAILVMFDLMVQYAKTSFYTIPFRNSILKLLACGISMGLAVSTKWTACYSAVGLAIILFYTLYQRWKEYKAWQKSGLPVPEGSAIDRFPEYLAKTLLWCVLFFIIIPIVIYFVVYMPAHISRYSYSVQTVIEYTTHIYRYHSNLQAHHTFESVWWQWLLDIRPIWYYSGTGNDGTFYTIACFTNPLLSIAGIPAILYAIYLSIKDKKKNALFISVGYLTALLPWLLVTRCIFSYHFYPTSMFMIMAITLSYDVLTRKYPELKTLFIVFLIFVVIVFLVFLPVICGFGTTRQYAESLELLDSWSFQ
;
A
#
# COMPACT_ATOMS: atom_id res chain seq x y z
N MET A 1 -10.76 19.40 -14.83
CA MET A 1 -11.92 19.10 -13.97
C MET A 1 -13.00 18.43 -14.82
N ARG A 2 -12.78 17.14 -15.21
CA ARG A 2 -13.76 16.34 -15.96
C ARG A 2 -14.70 15.59 -14.99
N LEU A 3 -15.24 16.27 -14.00
CA LEU A 3 -16.28 15.76 -13.12
C LEU A 3 -17.57 15.64 -13.95
N PHE A 4 -18.06 14.42 -14.13
CA PHE A 4 -19.38 14.08 -14.64
C PHE A 4 -19.63 14.28 -16.14
N SER A 5 -19.02 13.48 -16.98
CA SER A 5 -19.74 13.04 -18.17
C SER A 5 -20.44 11.71 -17.84
N LEU A 6 -21.69 11.76 -17.47
CA LEU A 6 -22.56 10.62 -17.15
C LEU A 6 -22.73 9.58 -18.29
N ARG A 7 -22.05 9.76 -19.43
CA ARG A 7 -22.13 8.87 -20.61
C ARG A 7 -21.17 7.67 -20.55
N TYR A 8 -20.22 7.61 -19.60
CA TYR A 8 -19.20 6.57 -19.51
C TYR A 8 -19.32 5.62 -18.30
N PHE A 9 -20.32 5.78 -17.43
CA PHE A 9 -20.51 4.86 -16.31
C PHE A 9 -21.08 3.52 -16.81
N ARG A 10 -20.20 2.57 -17.09
CA ARG A 10 -20.55 1.16 -17.11
C ARG A 10 -20.85 0.70 -15.67
N ASN A 11 -21.68 -0.36 -15.49
CA ASN A 11 -22.05 -0.86 -14.16
C ASN A 11 -20.84 -1.19 -13.26
N ALA A 12 -19.70 -1.60 -13.84
CA ALA A 12 -18.45 -1.87 -13.14
C ALA A 12 -17.82 -0.62 -12.52
N GLU A 13 -17.81 0.51 -13.21
CA GLU A 13 -17.27 1.79 -12.71
C GLU A 13 -18.09 2.31 -11.52
N LEU A 14 -19.42 2.19 -11.61
CA LEU A 14 -20.31 2.58 -10.51
C LEU A 14 -20.06 1.73 -9.26
N PHE A 15 -19.79 0.44 -9.43
CA PHE A 15 -19.52 -0.49 -8.34
C PHE A 15 -18.16 -0.22 -7.68
N SER A 16 -17.11 0.03 -8.47
CA SER A 16 -15.79 0.45 -7.96
C SER A 16 -15.87 1.75 -7.20
N LEU A 17 -16.61 2.76 -7.72
CA LEU A 17 -16.89 4.00 -7.00
C LEU A 17 -17.63 3.76 -5.68
N LEU A 18 -18.58 2.81 -5.66
CA LEU A 18 -19.31 2.47 -4.44
C LEU A 18 -18.39 1.83 -3.39
N ILE A 19 -17.55 0.86 -3.78
CA ILE A 19 -16.57 0.23 -2.87
C ILE A 19 -15.58 1.27 -2.33
N GLY A 20 -15.02 2.12 -3.19
CA GLY A 20 -14.11 3.17 -2.76
C GLY A 20 -14.78 4.21 -1.87
N ALA A 21 -16.03 4.59 -2.18
CA ALA A 21 -16.81 5.48 -1.32
C ALA A 21 -17.08 4.85 0.06
N LEU A 22 -17.35 3.54 0.13
CA LEU A 22 -17.52 2.82 1.39
C LEU A 22 -16.22 2.76 2.20
N LEU A 23 -15.07 2.51 1.54
CA LEU A 23 -13.75 2.53 2.19
C LEU A 23 -13.37 3.91 2.66
N PHE A 24 -13.57 4.93 1.83
CA PHE A 24 -13.34 6.33 2.21
C PHE A 24 -14.25 6.76 3.37
N ALA A 25 -15.54 6.39 3.32
CA ALA A 25 -16.47 6.62 4.43
C ALA A 25 -16.05 5.90 5.71
N PHE A 26 -15.51 4.66 5.59
CA PHE A 26 -14.97 3.92 6.72
C PHE A 26 -13.75 4.63 7.32
N VAL A 27 -12.79 5.08 6.51
CA VAL A 27 -11.62 5.86 6.96
C VAL A 27 -12.08 7.15 7.64
N LEU A 28 -13.02 7.89 7.04
CA LEU A 28 -13.59 9.08 7.64
C LEU A 28 -14.31 8.76 8.96
N ALA A 29 -15.11 7.69 9.02
CA ALA A 29 -15.81 7.28 10.24
C ALA A 29 -14.82 6.95 11.37
N VAL A 30 -13.69 6.28 11.06
CA VAL A 30 -12.60 6.06 12.01
C VAL A 30 -12.04 7.39 12.50
N ILE A 31 -11.72 8.33 11.60
CA ILE A 31 -11.20 9.66 11.95
C ILE A 31 -12.22 10.45 12.77
N PHE A 32 -13.49 10.55 12.30
CA PHE A 32 -14.54 11.32 12.97
C PHE A 32 -14.88 10.79 14.37
N ARG A 33 -14.72 9.49 14.63
CA ARG A 33 -14.89 8.90 15.96
C ARG A 33 -13.98 9.55 17.02
N PHE A 34 -12.83 10.08 16.60
CA PHE A 34 -11.82 10.68 17.48
C PHE A 34 -11.90 12.21 17.55
N LEU A 35 -12.81 12.85 16.79
CA LEU A 35 -12.97 14.29 16.86
C LEU A 35 -13.34 14.76 18.29
N PRO A 36 -12.79 15.89 18.74
CA PRO A 36 -13.07 16.41 20.07
C PRO A 36 -14.55 16.78 20.22
N GLY A 37 -15.25 16.09 21.13
CA GLY A 37 -16.64 16.39 21.50
C GLY A 37 -16.73 17.05 22.88
N ARG A 38 -17.89 16.91 23.58
CA ARG A 38 -18.05 17.32 24.97
C ARG A 38 -17.24 16.38 25.89
N LYS A 39 -15.96 16.67 26.06
CA LYS A 39 -15.00 15.89 26.86
C LYS A 39 -14.42 16.74 27.99
N SER A 40 -13.83 16.11 29.01
CA SER A 40 -13.06 16.80 30.04
C SER A 40 -11.89 17.60 29.43
N LYS A 41 -11.31 18.56 30.18
CA LYS A 41 -10.18 19.38 29.72
C LYS A 41 -8.96 18.49 29.35
N GLU A 42 -8.68 17.44 30.14
CA GLU A 42 -7.59 16.49 29.85
C GLU A 42 -7.88 15.66 28.60
N GLU A 43 -9.07 15.13 28.46
CA GLU A 43 -9.47 14.36 27.28
C GLU A 43 -9.43 15.17 25.99
N ARG A 44 -9.73 16.45 26.05
CA ARG A 44 -9.58 17.38 24.90
C ARG A 44 -8.11 17.56 24.55
N ARG A 45 -7.25 17.81 25.53
CA ARG A 45 -5.80 17.94 25.30
C ARG A 45 -5.21 16.70 24.64
N ASP A 46 -5.52 15.52 25.16
CA ASP A 46 -5.00 14.25 24.63
C ASP A 46 -5.54 14.00 23.22
N SER A 47 -6.77 14.40 22.91
CA SER A 47 -7.30 14.37 21.55
C SER A 47 -6.56 15.34 20.63
N TYR A 48 -6.25 16.58 21.06
CA TYR A 48 -5.45 17.51 20.26
C TYR A 48 -4.04 16.99 19.99
N LEU A 49 -3.40 16.34 20.98
CA LEU A 49 -2.10 15.71 20.76
C LEU A 49 -2.17 14.57 19.75
N LEU A 50 -3.21 13.74 19.76
CA LEU A 50 -3.43 12.72 18.74
C LEU A 50 -3.55 13.36 17.34
N PHE A 51 -4.37 14.42 17.20
CA PHE A 51 -4.50 15.10 15.92
C PHE A 51 -3.22 15.81 15.49
N LEU A 52 -2.42 16.32 16.43
CA LEU A 52 -1.11 16.89 16.12
C LEU A 52 -0.16 15.81 15.57
N ILE A 53 -0.05 14.66 16.23
CA ILE A 53 0.77 13.53 15.77
C ILE A 53 0.32 13.09 14.37
N ALA A 54 -0.99 12.84 14.19
CA ALA A 54 -1.54 12.44 12.91
C ALA A 54 -1.39 13.53 11.83
N GLY A 55 -1.48 14.81 12.20
CA GLY A 55 -1.28 15.96 11.31
C GLY A 55 0.18 16.08 10.84
N VAL A 56 1.15 15.91 11.73
CA VAL A 56 2.58 15.89 11.37
C VAL A 56 2.87 14.71 10.42
N TYR A 57 2.36 13.51 10.76
CA TYR A 57 2.49 12.35 9.88
C TYR A 57 1.85 12.61 8.52
N ALA A 58 0.62 13.11 8.47
CA ALA A 58 -0.08 13.42 7.23
C ALA A 58 0.69 14.46 6.38
N LEU A 59 1.22 15.51 7.02
CA LEU A 59 2.05 16.49 6.32
C LEU A 59 3.24 15.81 5.61
N ILE A 60 3.95 14.93 6.30
CA ILE A 60 5.08 14.18 5.69
C ILE A 60 4.57 13.21 4.61
N ALA A 61 3.49 12.48 4.88
CA ALA A 61 2.94 11.47 3.98
C ALA A 61 2.47 12.07 2.65
N PHE A 62 1.88 13.27 2.68
CA PHE A 62 1.35 13.93 1.47
C PHE A 62 2.35 14.87 0.80
N THR A 63 3.43 15.28 1.49
CA THR A 63 4.48 16.12 0.87
C THR A 63 5.19 15.36 -0.24
N ARG A 64 5.14 15.88 -1.49
CA ARG A 64 5.70 15.24 -2.67
C ARG A 64 5.26 13.77 -2.81
N LEU A 65 3.98 13.49 -2.62
CA LEU A 65 3.43 12.13 -2.72
C LEU A 65 3.52 11.61 -4.16
N GLY A 66 3.20 12.45 -5.13
CA GLY A 66 3.24 12.13 -6.55
C GLY A 66 2.75 13.30 -7.40
N SER A 67 3.18 13.35 -8.65
CA SER A 67 2.70 14.31 -9.65
C SER A 67 1.23 14.06 -9.98
N MET A 68 0.48 15.13 -10.20
CA MET A 68 -0.85 15.07 -10.80
C MET A 68 -0.80 15.26 -12.33
N LYS A 69 0.40 15.40 -12.89
CA LYS A 69 0.65 15.52 -14.31
C LYS A 69 1.23 14.21 -14.82
N MET A 70 0.64 13.68 -15.87
CA MET A 70 1.10 12.50 -16.59
C MET A 70 0.39 12.48 -17.95
N PRO A 71 1.07 12.15 -19.06
CA PRO A 71 0.42 11.95 -20.35
C PRO A 71 -0.68 10.87 -20.23
N ASP A 72 -1.85 11.15 -20.79
CA ASP A 72 -3.07 10.32 -20.68
C ASP A 72 -3.52 9.77 -22.06
N THR A 73 -3.01 10.36 -23.14
CA THR A 73 -3.26 9.87 -24.51
C THR A 73 -2.17 8.88 -24.92
N THR A 74 -2.51 7.93 -25.78
CA THR A 74 -1.56 6.89 -26.21
C THR A 74 -1.73 6.62 -27.70
N TRP A 75 -0.62 6.67 -28.43
CA TRP A 75 -0.51 6.18 -29.79
C TRP A 75 -0.16 4.69 -29.80
N GLN A 76 -0.76 3.97 -30.74
CA GLN A 76 -0.47 2.56 -31.03
C GLN A 76 -0.44 2.35 -32.55
N PRO A 77 0.51 1.55 -33.10
CA PRO A 77 0.58 1.30 -34.52
C PRO A 77 -0.60 0.45 -35.01
N VAL A 78 -1.18 0.83 -36.14
CA VAL A 78 -2.24 0.09 -36.80
C VAL A 78 -1.71 -0.87 -37.87
N ALA A 79 -0.44 -0.69 -38.25
CA ALA A 79 0.28 -1.54 -39.19
C ALA A 79 1.69 -1.86 -38.69
N THR A 80 2.34 -2.87 -39.27
CA THR A 80 3.74 -3.23 -38.92
C THR A 80 4.48 -3.57 -40.22
N PRO A 81 5.58 -2.86 -40.54
CA PRO A 81 6.05 -1.67 -39.84
C PRO A 81 5.16 -0.45 -40.05
N GLN A 82 5.15 0.50 -39.12
CA GLN A 82 4.56 1.83 -39.30
C GLN A 82 5.62 2.89 -39.01
N GLN A 83 5.67 3.91 -39.87
CA GLN A 83 6.64 4.99 -39.78
C GLN A 83 5.96 6.34 -39.54
N ILE A 84 6.46 7.06 -38.54
CA ILE A 84 6.08 8.45 -38.26
C ILE A 84 7.31 9.32 -38.42
N VAL A 85 7.19 10.43 -39.16
CA VAL A 85 8.27 11.39 -39.31
C VAL A 85 7.92 12.70 -38.61
N LEU A 86 8.81 13.10 -37.72
CA LEU A 86 8.76 14.35 -36.96
C LEU A 86 9.74 15.35 -37.54
N GLU A 87 9.43 16.63 -37.41
CA GLU A 87 10.36 17.74 -37.71
C GLU A 87 10.59 18.55 -36.45
N LEU A 88 11.85 18.70 -36.05
CA LEU A 88 12.25 19.64 -35.02
C LEU A 88 12.25 21.04 -35.59
N THR A 89 11.54 21.97 -34.96
CA THR A 89 11.43 23.36 -35.43
C THR A 89 12.34 24.27 -34.62
N GLY A 90 13.26 24.94 -35.27
CA GLY A 90 14.21 25.86 -34.64
C GLY A 90 15.58 25.23 -34.40
N LYS A 91 15.89 24.82 -33.16
CA LYS A 91 17.16 24.17 -32.80
C LYS A 91 17.10 22.67 -33.13
N THR A 92 18.10 22.16 -33.86
CA THR A 92 18.18 20.76 -34.28
C THR A 92 19.10 19.92 -33.40
N GLN A 93 20.00 20.57 -32.63
CA GLN A 93 20.88 19.87 -31.70
C GLN A 93 20.16 19.48 -30.43
N PHE A 94 20.20 18.18 -30.11
CA PHE A 94 19.61 17.61 -28.89
C PHE A 94 20.53 16.54 -28.30
N SER A 95 20.44 16.38 -27.00
CA SER A 95 21.26 15.44 -26.23
C SER A 95 20.42 14.37 -25.51
N GLU A 96 19.10 14.51 -25.50
CA GLU A 96 18.21 13.58 -24.84
C GLU A 96 16.93 13.36 -25.66
N ILE A 97 16.55 12.09 -25.80
CA ILE A 97 15.22 11.65 -26.27
C ILE A 97 14.52 11.05 -25.06
N LEU A 98 13.45 11.67 -24.62
CA LEU A 98 12.61 11.21 -23.53
C LEU A 98 11.35 10.55 -24.09
N VAL A 99 11.07 9.34 -23.64
CA VAL A 99 9.87 8.58 -24.02
C VAL A 99 9.08 8.26 -22.77
N PHE A 100 7.75 8.46 -22.82
CA PHE A 100 6.82 7.97 -21.84
C PHE A 100 6.01 6.83 -22.47
N SER A 101 6.15 5.63 -21.89
CA SER A 101 5.45 4.44 -22.37
C SER A 101 3.99 4.50 -22.01
N GLY A 102 3.13 4.35 -23.01
CA GLY A 102 1.69 4.41 -22.86
C GLY A 102 1.01 3.10 -22.51
N GLU A 103 -0.28 3.20 -22.33
CA GLU A 103 -1.17 2.07 -22.15
C GLU A 103 -1.72 1.62 -23.50
N GLY A 104 -1.53 0.35 -23.87
CA GLY A 104 -2.09 -0.21 -25.09
C GLY A 104 -3.47 -0.82 -24.88
N ASP A 105 -4.21 -1.00 -25.99
CA ASP A 105 -5.44 -1.79 -25.98
C ASP A 105 -5.12 -3.27 -25.74
N ASN A 106 -5.38 -3.74 -24.52
CA ASN A 106 -5.15 -5.11 -24.08
C ASN A 106 -6.06 -6.16 -24.75
N ASN A 107 -6.97 -5.75 -25.62
CA ASN A 107 -7.94 -6.66 -26.24
C ASN A 107 -7.31 -7.66 -27.21
N SER A 108 -6.09 -7.41 -27.71
CA SER A 108 -5.46 -8.23 -28.74
C SER A 108 -4.53 -9.33 -28.21
N ASN A 109 -3.91 -9.18 -27.03
CA ASN A 109 -2.89 -10.12 -26.57
C ASN A 109 -2.88 -10.33 -25.04
N TRP A 110 -3.70 -11.26 -24.57
CA TRP A 110 -3.73 -11.67 -23.15
C TRP A 110 -2.39 -12.22 -22.62
N ASN A 111 -1.47 -12.56 -23.52
CA ASN A 111 -0.12 -13.04 -23.18
C ASN A 111 0.96 -11.95 -23.27
N SER A 112 0.63 -10.74 -23.70
CA SER A 112 1.60 -9.66 -23.75
C SER A 112 1.82 -9.08 -22.35
N TYR A 113 2.91 -9.48 -21.73
CA TYR A 113 3.34 -9.02 -20.40
C TYR A 113 3.92 -7.61 -20.40
N GLN A 114 3.93 -6.92 -21.56
CA GLN A 114 4.65 -5.68 -21.72
C GLN A 114 3.87 -4.70 -22.57
N PHE A 115 3.48 -3.59 -21.98
CA PHE A 115 3.17 -2.36 -22.69
C PHE A 115 4.43 -1.52 -22.79
N GLY A 116 4.47 -0.66 -23.78
CA GLY A 116 5.58 0.20 -24.05
C GLY A 116 6.21 -0.11 -25.39
N THR A 117 7.35 0.47 -25.64
CA THR A 117 8.10 0.28 -26.88
C THR A 117 8.80 -1.08 -26.85
N ASN A 118 8.48 -1.92 -27.85
CA ASN A 118 9.03 -3.27 -27.98
C ASN A 118 9.85 -3.39 -29.23
N ASP A 119 10.63 -2.86 -29.79
CA ASP A 119 11.36 -2.90 -31.07
C ASP A 119 11.00 -1.69 -31.95
N MET A 120 11.08 -0.51 -31.38
CA MET A 120 10.92 0.72 -32.14
C MET A 120 12.27 1.35 -32.41
N LEU A 121 12.53 1.71 -33.66
CA LEU A 121 13.73 2.36 -34.11
C LEU A 121 13.51 3.88 -34.23
N VAL A 122 14.44 4.66 -33.66
CA VAL A 122 14.52 6.11 -33.84
C VAL A 122 15.71 6.43 -34.73
N GLU A 123 15.46 7.17 -35.79
CA GLU A 123 16.47 7.57 -36.79
C GLU A 123 16.43 9.08 -37.03
N GLY A 124 17.56 9.67 -37.39
CA GLY A 124 17.71 11.08 -37.72
C GLY A 124 18.08 11.33 -39.19
N SER A 125 17.63 12.45 -39.76
CA SER A 125 17.95 12.86 -41.13
C SER A 125 17.87 14.37 -41.26
N ASP A 126 18.62 14.92 -42.24
CA ASP A 126 18.52 16.33 -42.64
C ASP A 126 17.87 16.53 -44.00
N ASP A 127 17.74 15.46 -44.81
CA ASP A 127 17.27 15.49 -46.18
C ASP A 127 16.03 14.62 -46.48
N LEU A 128 15.54 13.83 -45.48
CA LEU A 128 14.46 12.85 -45.62
C LEU A 128 14.79 11.64 -46.52
N GLU A 129 16.00 11.53 -47.03
CA GLU A 129 16.48 10.46 -47.90
C GLU A 129 17.44 9.53 -47.16
N ASN A 130 18.45 10.13 -46.49
CA ASN A 130 19.49 9.42 -45.74
C ASN A 130 19.15 9.43 -44.26
N TRP A 131 19.09 8.25 -43.64
CA TRP A 131 18.69 8.07 -42.24
C TRP A 131 19.78 7.39 -41.44
N ASP A 132 20.18 8.04 -40.35
CA ASP A 132 21.16 7.50 -39.39
C ASP A 132 20.42 6.97 -38.16
N GLN A 133 20.78 5.76 -37.72
CA GLN A 133 20.22 5.18 -36.52
C GLN A 133 20.67 5.97 -35.28
N LEU A 134 19.72 6.40 -34.46
CA LEU A 134 19.97 7.08 -33.18
C LEU A 134 19.86 6.11 -32.02
N VAL A 135 18.71 5.48 -31.84
CA VAL A 135 18.46 4.58 -30.70
C VAL A 135 17.37 3.54 -31.04
N TRP A 136 17.51 2.37 -30.45
CA TRP A 136 16.41 1.39 -30.35
C TRP A 136 15.71 1.57 -29.02
N LEU A 137 14.39 1.82 -29.04
CA LEU A 137 13.55 1.82 -27.89
C LEU A 137 13.13 0.37 -27.62
N SER A 138 13.49 -0.16 -26.46
CA SER A 138 13.21 -1.55 -26.11
C SER A 138 12.49 -1.63 -24.78
N LYS A 139 11.52 -2.52 -24.71
CA LYS A 139 10.82 -3.04 -23.51
C LYS A 139 10.79 -2.14 -22.27
N GLU A 140 10.07 -1.04 -22.39
CA GLU A 140 9.92 -0.12 -21.27
C GLU A 140 8.74 -0.52 -20.37
N ASN A 141 8.86 -0.23 -19.07
CA ASN A 141 7.78 -0.47 -18.12
C ASN A 141 6.67 0.59 -18.31
N ILE A 142 5.43 0.15 -18.09
CA ILE A 142 4.25 1.02 -18.15
C ILE A 142 4.36 2.18 -17.13
N PHE A 143 3.85 3.35 -17.50
CA PHE A 143 3.84 4.57 -16.69
C PHE A 143 5.23 5.03 -16.23
N ARG A 144 6.22 4.87 -17.11
CA ARG A 144 7.60 5.21 -16.82
C ARG A 144 8.21 6.08 -17.90
N TYR A 145 8.89 7.15 -17.49
CA TYR A 145 9.76 7.92 -18.37
C TYR A 145 11.09 7.20 -18.53
N VAL A 146 11.59 7.17 -19.77
CA VAL A 146 12.91 6.63 -20.10
C VAL A 146 13.64 7.62 -20.96
N SER A 147 14.86 7.98 -20.54
CA SER A 147 15.75 8.90 -21.23
C SER A 147 16.82 8.13 -21.99
N HIS A 148 17.00 8.49 -23.25
CA HIS A 148 18.10 8.05 -24.08
C HIS A 148 19.01 9.23 -24.36
N TYR A 149 20.29 9.10 -24.01
CA TYR A 149 21.27 10.17 -24.12
C TYR A 149 22.21 9.97 -25.31
N GLY A 150 22.55 11.08 -25.99
CA GLY A 150 23.47 11.10 -27.12
C GLY A 150 23.80 12.53 -27.51
N PHE A 151 24.50 12.69 -28.64
CA PHE A 151 24.76 14.00 -29.25
C PHE A 151 24.31 13.92 -30.70
N TRP A 152 23.18 14.52 -30.99
CA TRP A 152 22.54 14.48 -32.29
C TRP A 152 22.30 15.88 -32.82
N ASP A 153 22.39 16.02 -34.16
CA ASP A 153 22.09 17.26 -34.86
C ASP A 153 21.35 16.89 -36.15
N TYR A 154 20.03 16.72 -36.05
CA TYR A 154 19.16 16.35 -37.16
C TYR A 154 17.86 17.15 -37.11
N ARG A 155 17.38 17.53 -38.28
CA ARG A 155 16.13 18.25 -38.45
C ARG A 155 14.92 17.31 -38.39
N PHE A 156 15.05 16.13 -38.96
CA PHE A 156 13.96 15.16 -39.08
C PHE A 156 14.27 13.92 -38.24
N ILE A 157 13.23 13.43 -37.55
CA ILE A 157 13.31 12.23 -36.73
C ILE A 157 12.25 11.25 -37.25
N ARG A 158 12.66 10.02 -37.55
CA ARG A 158 11.76 8.94 -37.95
C ARG A 158 11.63 7.94 -36.81
N LEU A 159 10.40 7.65 -36.44
CA LEU A 159 10.05 6.55 -35.57
C LEU A 159 9.51 5.41 -36.42
N THR A 160 10.11 4.23 -36.32
CA THR A 160 9.64 3.03 -37.03
C THR A 160 9.28 1.99 -36.00
N SER A 161 7.98 1.67 -35.88
CA SER A 161 7.47 0.58 -35.05
C SER A 161 7.42 -0.71 -35.85
N PHE A 162 7.94 -1.78 -35.29
CA PHE A 162 7.92 -3.12 -35.87
C PHE A 162 6.97 -4.08 -35.17
N ASN A 163 6.32 -3.63 -34.09
CA ASN A 163 5.44 -4.45 -33.30
C ASN A 163 4.09 -3.73 -33.07
N ARG A 164 2.97 -4.44 -33.26
CA ARG A 164 1.62 -3.89 -33.02
C ARG A 164 1.34 -3.58 -31.53
N ASP A 165 2.12 -4.15 -30.63
CA ASP A 165 1.99 -3.94 -29.20
C ASP A 165 2.84 -2.74 -28.70
N ASP A 166 3.52 -2.02 -29.61
CA ASP A 166 4.21 -0.78 -29.25
C ASP A 166 3.21 0.30 -28.84
N THR A 167 3.53 1.02 -27.79
CA THR A 167 2.73 2.14 -27.29
C THR A 167 3.63 3.29 -26.84
N ILE A 168 3.28 4.50 -27.25
CA ILE A 168 3.89 5.74 -26.77
C ILE A 168 2.79 6.70 -26.38
N SER A 169 2.82 7.20 -25.14
CA SER A 169 1.97 8.33 -24.75
C SER A 169 2.61 9.65 -25.12
N GLU A 170 3.93 9.80 -24.93
CA GLU A 170 4.58 11.07 -25.24
C GLU A 170 6.06 10.85 -25.56
N ILE A 171 6.59 11.62 -26.53
CA ILE A 171 8.02 11.70 -26.84
C ILE A 171 8.48 13.16 -26.85
N ALA A 172 9.64 13.43 -26.26
CA ALA A 172 10.23 14.76 -26.23
C ALA A 172 11.71 14.74 -26.52
N PHE A 173 12.22 15.86 -27.03
CA PHE A 173 13.62 16.05 -27.36
C PHE A 173 14.17 17.25 -26.57
N PHE A 174 15.34 17.10 -25.97
CA PHE A 174 15.96 18.15 -25.17
C PHE A 174 17.34 18.46 -25.66
N SER A 175 17.67 19.78 -25.72
CA SER A 175 19.01 20.23 -26.10
C SER A 175 19.99 20.21 -24.93
N ASP A 176 19.50 20.33 -23.71
CA ASP A 176 20.28 20.32 -22.47
C ASP A 176 19.49 19.56 -21.40
N ASN A 177 20.18 18.93 -20.47
CA ASN A 177 19.54 18.27 -19.35
C ASN A 177 18.73 19.30 -18.53
N GLY A 178 17.41 19.06 -18.41
CA GLY A 178 16.51 19.91 -17.63
C GLY A 178 15.98 21.16 -18.33
N GLY A 179 16.18 21.30 -19.64
CA GLY A 179 15.56 22.35 -20.46
C GLY A 179 14.08 22.07 -20.78
N LYS A 180 13.45 23.02 -21.51
CA LYS A 180 12.12 22.75 -22.08
C LYS A 180 12.28 21.84 -23.31
N PRO A 181 11.26 20.98 -23.58
CA PRO A 181 11.22 20.20 -24.80
C PRO A 181 11.40 21.09 -26.04
N LEU A 182 12.16 20.59 -27.01
CA LEU A 182 12.29 21.24 -28.30
C LEU A 182 10.95 21.19 -29.06
N PRO A 183 10.55 22.28 -29.74
CA PRO A 183 9.31 22.26 -30.51
C PRO A 183 9.39 21.23 -31.65
N VAL A 184 8.40 20.38 -31.73
CA VAL A 184 8.32 19.28 -32.68
C VAL A 184 6.95 19.27 -33.35
N ARG A 185 6.90 18.83 -34.63
CA ARG A 185 5.63 18.61 -35.36
C ARG A 185 5.71 17.35 -36.20
N ILE A 186 4.56 16.71 -36.43
CA ILE A 186 4.45 15.58 -37.33
C ILE A 186 4.37 16.10 -38.76
N ILE A 187 5.16 15.53 -39.63
CA ILE A 187 5.14 15.85 -41.06
C ILE A 187 4.67 14.68 -41.94
N ARG A 188 4.73 13.44 -41.41
CA ARG A 188 4.30 12.25 -42.14
C ARG A 188 3.92 11.13 -41.15
N ASP A 189 2.84 10.42 -41.49
CA ASP A 189 2.43 9.14 -40.96
C ASP A 189 2.05 8.26 -42.14
N ASP A 190 2.72 7.14 -42.34
CA ASP A 190 2.50 6.26 -43.51
C ASP A 190 1.22 5.41 -43.42
N HIS A 191 0.66 5.27 -42.21
CA HIS A 191 -0.58 4.55 -41.93
C HIS A 191 -1.49 5.36 -40.99
N ALA A 192 -1.76 6.61 -41.39
CA ALA A 192 -2.60 7.51 -40.60
C ALA A 192 -3.97 6.88 -40.28
N ASP A 193 -4.32 6.80 -39.01
CA ASP A 193 -5.58 6.30 -38.50
C ASP A 193 -6.23 7.34 -37.58
N THR A 194 -7.57 7.39 -37.61
CA THR A 194 -8.33 8.33 -36.78
C THR A 194 -8.45 7.89 -35.32
N SER A 195 -8.24 6.59 -35.03
CA SER A 195 -8.32 6.05 -33.70
C SER A 195 -7.03 6.29 -32.92
N TYR A 196 -5.89 6.19 -33.59
CA TYR A 196 -4.55 6.39 -33.02
C TYR A 196 -3.73 7.34 -33.91
N PRO A 197 -4.13 8.61 -34.05
CA PRO A 197 -3.40 9.56 -34.89
C PRO A 197 -2.00 9.80 -34.30
N ALA A 198 -1.00 9.94 -35.16
CA ALA A 198 0.38 10.14 -34.74
C ALA A 198 0.57 11.39 -33.85
N SER A 199 -0.38 12.35 -33.88
CA SER A 199 -0.35 13.51 -32.98
C SER A 199 -0.34 13.15 -31.51
N LEU A 200 -0.87 11.97 -31.12
CA LEU A 200 -0.90 11.52 -29.72
C LEU A 200 0.49 11.29 -29.12
N ILE A 201 1.55 11.26 -29.93
CA ILE A 201 2.91 11.11 -29.40
C ILE A 201 3.57 12.43 -29.00
N ILE A 202 2.93 13.59 -29.27
CA ILE A 202 3.46 14.93 -29.01
C ILE A 202 2.38 15.94 -28.55
N ASP A 203 1.19 15.51 -28.16
CA ASP A 203 0.07 16.42 -27.86
C ASP A 203 0.04 16.87 -26.38
N GLU A 204 0.80 16.25 -25.52
CA GLU A 204 0.86 16.53 -24.08
C GLU A 204 2.23 16.98 -23.58
N GLN A 205 3.01 17.71 -24.41
CA GLN A 205 4.35 18.23 -24.08
C GLN A 205 4.39 19.06 -22.79
N ASP A 206 3.27 19.64 -22.37
CA ASP A 206 3.15 20.40 -21.11
C ASP A 206 2.99 19.50 -19.87
N GLN A 207 2.75 18.20 -20.05
CA GLN A 207 2.72 17.21 -18.98
C GLN A 207 4.12 16.67 -18.64
N ILE A 208 5.10 16.87 -19.51
CA ILE A 208 6.46 16.36 -19.32
C ILE A 208 7.15 17.12 -18.17
N PRO A 209 7.67 16.41 -17.15
CA PRO A 209 8.40 17.02 -16.06
C PRO A 209 9.77 17.57 -16.55
N LEU A 210 10.21 18.66 -15.93
CA LEU A 210 11.56 19.21 -16.20
C LEU A 210 12.66 18.35 -15.57
N GLU A 211 12.33 17.57 -14.57
CA GLU A 211 13.21 16.65 -13.87
C GLU A 211 12.42 15.39 -13.55
N ILE A 212 12.96 14.24 -13.94
CA ILE A 212 12.30 12.95 -13.74
C ILE A 212 12.77 12.34 -12.43
N THR A 213 11.82 12.11 -11.50
CA THR A 213 12.08 11.46 -10.21
C THR A 213 10.98 10.46 -9.90
N TYR A 214 11.09 9.76 -8.75
CA TYR A 214 9.99 8.93 -8.25
C TYR A 214 8.63 9.67 -8.23
N TYR A 215 8.66 10.99 -8.15
CA TYR A 215 7.48 11.84 -8.08
C TYR A 215 6.61 11.78 -9.34
N ASP A 216 7.22 11.53 -10.50
CA ASP A 216 6.64 11.75 -11.83
C ASP A 216 6.21 10.46 -12.53
N HIS A 217 6.70 9.30 -12.08
CA HIS A 217 6.46 8.01 -12.73
C HIS A 217 6.35 6.85 -11.73
N SER A 218 6.04 5.64 -12.24
CA SER A 218 5.98 4.42 -11.46
C SER A 218 7.37 3.94 -11.04
N TYR A 219 7.48 3.34 -9.87
CA TYR A 219 8.68 2.67 -9.40
C TYR A 219 8.33 1.42 -8.59
N PHE A 220 9.23 0.47 -8.49
CA PHE A 220 9.07 -0.79 -7.78
C PHE A 220 7.78 -1.52 -8.20
N ASP A 221 6.91 -1.94 -7.28
CA ASP A 221 5.66 -2.66 -7.55
C ASP A 221 4.56 -1.79 -8.18
N GLU A 222 4.79 -0.49 -8.36
CA GLU A 222 3.83 0.40 -9.02
C GLU A 222 3.63 0.08 -10.51
N VAL A 223 4.53 -0.69 -11.12
CA VAL A 223 4.33 -1.23 -12.48
C VAL A 223 3.20 -2.27 -12.55
N TYR A 224 2.76 -2.82 -11.42
CA TYR A 224 1.71 -3.85 -11.34
C TYR A 224 0.40 -3.30 -10.82
N HIS A 225 0.38 -2.71 -9.62
CA HIS A 225 -0.85 -2.30 -8.95
C HIS A 225 -1.56 -1.12 -9.62
N PRO A 226 -0.91 0.00 -9.93
CA PRO A 226 -1.47 1.09 -10.71
C PRO A 226 -1.95 0.65 -12.10
N ARG A 227 -1.20 -0.23 -12.79
CA ARG A 227 -1.61 -0.79 -14.08
C ARG A 227 -2.95 -1.51 -13.96
N ASN A 228 -3.07 -2.47 -13.05
CA ASN A 228 -4.35 -3.17 -12.86
C ASN A 228 -5.47 -2.23 -12.40
N ALA A 229 -5.13 -1.19 -11.62
CA ALA A 229 -6.10 -0.18 -11.21
C ALA A 229 -6.62 0.64 -12.41
N TRP A 230 -5.74 1.02 -13.32
CA TRP A 230 -6.10 1.69 -14.56
C TRP A 230 -6.93 0.77 -15.46
N GLU A 231 -6.54 -0.50 -15.61
CA GLU A 231 -7.29 -1.50 -16.38
C GLU A 231 -8.72 -1.68 -15.83
N ILE A 232 -8.89 -1.73 -14.48
CA ILE A 232 -10.22 -1.76 -13.85
C ILE A 232 -10.99 -0.47 -14.14
N ALA A 233 -10.37 0.69 -13.99
CA ALA A 233 -11.01 1.99 -14.19
C ALA A 233 -11.48 2.18 -15.64
N ASN A 234 -10.79 1.60 -16.63
CA ASN A 234 -11.10 1.69 -18.05
C ASN A 234 -11.84 0.47 -18.61
N GLY A 235 -12.19 -0.51 -17.76
CA GLY A 235 -12.89 -1.72 -18.18
C GLY A 235 -12.07 -2.60 -19.13
N GLN A 236 -10.75 -2.57 -18.99
CA GLN A 236 -9.81 -3.39 -19.74
C GLN A 236 -9.62 -4.77 -19.10
N TYR A 237 -9.07 -5.73 -19.85
CA TYR A 237 -8.68 -7.01 -19.29
C TYR A 237 -7.49 -6.83 -18.34
N LEU A 238 -7.59 -7.45 -17.15
CA LEU A 238 -6.51 -7.38 -16.19
C LEU A 238 -5.24 -8.08 -16.68
N TYR A 239 -4.13 -7.39 -16.55
CA TYR A 239 -2.82 -8.02 -16.50
C TYR A 239 -2.82 -9.08 -15.39
N PRO A 240 -2.21 -10.27 -15.59
CA PRO A 240 -2.21 -11.32 -14.60
C PRO A 240 -1.67 -10.85 -13.25
N HIS A 241 -2.58 -10.57 -12.33
CA HIS A 241 -2.29 -10.07 -11.00
C HIS A 241 -2.20 -11.23 -10.00
N VAL A 242 -1.30 -11.13 -9.05
CA VAL A 242 -0.97 -12.23 -8.10
C VAL A 242 -1.50 -11.97 -6.68
N HIS A 243 -2.41 -11.03 -6.53
CA HIS A 243 -3.06 -10.68 -5.28
C HIS A 243 -4.57 -10.50 -5.48
N PRO A 244 -5.40 -10.59 -4.42
CA PRO A 244 -6.79 -10.18 -4.47
C PRO A 244 -6.95 -8.70 -4.80
N LEU A 245 -8.10 -8.29 -5.36
CA LEU A 245 -8.23 -7.03 -6.09
C LEU A 245 -8.67 -5.83 -5.26
N LEU A 246 -9.15 -5.99 -4.01
CA LEU A 246 -9.76 -4.87 -3.25
C LEU A 246 -8.82 -3.65 -3.12
N GLY A 247 -7.54 -3.86 -2.86
CA GLY A 247 -6.60 -2.74 -2.76
C GLY A 247 -6.38 -2.05 -4.11
N THR A 248 -6.33 -2.82 -5.18
CA THR A 248 -6.22 -2.31 -6.55
C THR A 248 -7.48 -1.54 -6.96
N GLU A 249 -8.66 -1.99 -6.55
CA GLU A 249 -9.93 -1.27 -6.78
C GLU A 249 -9.99 0.07 -6.03
N CYS A 250 -9.39 0.16 -4.84
CA CYS A 250 -9.25 1.45 -4.16
C CYS A 250 -8.40 2.44 -4.96
N MET A 251 -7.34 1.95 -5.61
CA MET A 251 -6.53 2.76 -6.52
C MET A 251 -7.31 3.13 -7.78
N ALA A 252 -8.09 2.19 -8.35
CA ALA A 252 -8.95 2.45 -9.51
C ALA A 252 -9.96 3.58 -9.25
N VAL A 253 -10.58 3.59 -8.07
CA VAL A 253 -11.47 4.69 -7.65
C VAL A 253 -10.71 6.01 -7.57
N SER A 254 -9.48 5.99 -7.04
CA SER A 254 -8.65 7.20 -6.96
C SER A 254 -8.29 7.72 -8.37
N ILE A 255 -7.97 6.82 -9.30
CA ILE A 255 -7.73 7.15 -10.72
C ILE A 255 -8.99 7.77 -11.37
N LEU A 256 -10.18 7.21 -11.14
CA LEU A 256 -11.44 7.75 -11.64
C LEU A 256 -11.73 9.17 -11.12
N LEU A 257 -11.28 9.50 -9.91
CA LEU A 257 -11.52 10.80 -9.28
C LEU A 257 -10.48 11.85 -9.67
N PHE A 258 -9.21 11.47 -9.80
CA PHE A 258 -8.07 12.39 -9.92
C PHE A 258 -7.28 12.23 -11.22
N GLY A 259 -7.67 11.31 -12.11
CA GLY A 259 -6.93 10.96 -13.32
C GLY A 259 -5.85 9.91 -13.06
N ASN A 260 -5.33 9.32 -14.13
CA ASN A 260 -4.23 8.37 -14.06
C ASN A 260 -2.91 9.12 -13.84
N ASN A 261 -2.38 9.09 -12.64
CA ASN A 261 -1.13 9.77 -12.28
C ASN A 261 -0.59 9.26 -10.94
N PRO A 262 0.71 9.49 -10.63
CA PRO A 262 1.36 9.01 -9.41
C PRO A 262 0.68 9.44 -8.11
N PHE A 263 0.10 10.66 -8.06
CA PHE A 263 -0.64 11.11 -6.88
C PHE A 263 -1.88 10.24 -6.64
N ALA A 264 -2.67 9.99 -7.69
CA ALA A 264 -3.90 9.20 -7.59
C ALA A 264 -3.60 7.77 -7.16
N TRP A 265 -2.53 7.15 -7.65
CA TRP A 265 -2.15 5.79 -7.28
C TRP A 265 -1.80 5.64 -5.80
N ARG A 266 -1.05 6.61 -5.24
CA ARG A 266 -0.49 6.59 -3.89
C ARG A 266 -1.44 7.11 -2.82
N LEU A 267 -2.44 7.91 -3.21
CA LEU A 267 -3.40 8.54 -2.30
C LEU A 267 -4.10 7.54 -1.36
N PRO A 268 -4.64 6.37 -1.82
CA PRO A 268 -5.29 5.41 -0.93
C PRO A 268 -4.36 4.86 0.16
N GLY A 269 -3.10 4.57 -0.18
CA GLY A 269 -2.07 4.14 0.77
C GLY A 269 -1.79 5.19 1.84
N ALA A 270 -1.59 6.45 1.44
CA ALA A 270 -1.33 7.56 2.35
C ALA A 270 -2.51 7.82 3.31
N LEU A 271 -3.75 7.77 2.80
CA LEU A 271 -4.96 7.89 3.64
C LEU A 271 -5.07 6.75 4.66
N CYS A 272 -4.78 5.50 4.24
CA CYS A 272 -4.75 4.36 5.15
C CYS A 272 -3.65 4.51 6.20
N GLY A 273 -2.47 5.03 5.85
CA GLY A 273 -1.41 5.32 6.80
C GLY A 273 -1.84 6.27 7.92
N VAL A 274 -2.53 7.35 7.57
CA VAL A 274 -3.12 8.27 8.57
C VAL A 274 -4.16 7.55 9.43
N ALA A 275 -5.06 6.77 8.83
CA ALA A 275 -6.12 6.05 9.55
C ALA A 275 -5.56 5.01 10.54
N ILE A 276 -4.45 4.34 10.19
CA ILE A 276 -3.76 3.38 11.05
C ILE A 276 -3.39 4.01 12.40
N LEU A 277 -2.94 5.27 12.44
CA LEU A 277 -2.60 5.95 13.70
C LEU A 277 -3.82 6.07 14.64
N PHE A 278 -4.99 6.35 14.10
CA PHE A 278 -6.23 6.46 14.90
C PHE A 278 -6.70 5.09 15.40
N VAL A 279 -6.65 4.06 14.55
CA VAL A 279 -7.03 2.70 14.94
C VAL A 279 -6.07 2.15 15.97
N LEU A 280 -4.76 2.29 15.77
CA LEU A 280 -3.73 1.88 16.72
C LEU A 280 -3.91 2.60 18.06
N HIS A 281 -4.13 3.93 18.05
CA HIS A 281 -4.41 4.69 19.27
C HIS A 281 -5.61 4.11 20.03
N HIS A 282 -6.68 3.78 19.32
CA HIS A 282 -7.88 3.20 19.95
C HIS A 282 -7.60 1.82 20.56
N ILE A 283 -6.87 0.95 19.85
CA ILE A 283 -6.43 -0.35 20.39
C ILE A 283 -5.62 -0.15 21.67
N LEU A 284 -4.66 0.78 21.66
CA LEU A 284 -3.82 1.07 22.82
C LEU A 284 -4.61 1.63 24.00
N VAL A 285 -5.62 2.49 23.74
CA VAL A 285 -6.55 2.95 24.79
C VAL A 285 -7.35 1.77 25.35
N LEU A 286 -7.83 0.88 24.50
CA LEU A 286 -8.55 -0.32 24.96
C LEU A 286 -7.66 -1.23 25.80
N LEU A 287 -6.41 -1.44 25.40
CA LEU A 287 -5.49 -2.35 26.09
C LEU A 287 -5.02 -1.77 27.43
N PHE A 288 -4.65 -0.50 27.49
CA PHE A 288 -3.96 0.09 28.65
C PHE A 288 -4.84 1.00 29.52
N GLU A 289 -6.01 1.39 29.03
CA GLU A 289 -6.96 2.28 29.72
C GLU A 289 -6.37 3.66 30.11
N GLN A 290 -5.24 4.01 29.48
CA GLN A 290 -4.51 5.26 29.67
C GLN A 290 -4.21 5.93 28.33
N ARG A 291 -4.77 7.11 28.11
CA ARG A 291 -4.59 7.87 26.87
C ARG A 291 -3.14 8.32 26.65
N LYS A 292 -2.41 8.67 27.71
CA LYS A 292 -0.98 9.05 27.62
C LYS A 292 -0.11 7.90 27.15
N THR A 293 -0.36 6.68 27.64
CA THR A 293 0.29 5.46 27.15
C THR A 293 -0.04 5.22 25.68
N ALA A 294 -1.31 5.41 25.29
CA ALA A 294 -1.72 5.26 23.89
C ALA A 294 -1.06 6.31 22.99
N LEU A 295 -0.95 7.57 23.41
CA LEU A 295 -0.25 8.62 22.66
C LEU A 295 1.23 8.31 22.46
N PHE A 296 1.90 7.75 23.47
CA PHE A 296 3.29 7.30 23.35
C PHE A 296 3.44 6.26 22.23
N GLY A 297 2.63 5.19 22.24
CA GLY A 297 2.69 4.15 21.21
C GLY A 297 2.28 4.68 19.82
N THR A 298 1.30 5.58 19.75
CA THR A 298 0.90 6.22 18.49
C THR A 298 2.02 7.08 17.91
N ALA A 299 2.76 7.79 18.77
CA ALA A 299 3.92 8.58 18.34
C ALA A 299 5.05 7.66 17.82
N LEU A 300 5.32 6.52 18.47
CA LEU A 300 6.29 5.55 17.95
C LEU A 300 5.91 5.08 16.54
N CYS A 301 4.62 4.79 16.30
CA CYS A 301 4.12 4.38 14.99
C CYS A 301 4.27 5.50 13.95
N ALA A 302 3.94 6.74 14.30
CA ALA A 302 4.03 7.87 13.38
C ALA A 302 5.47 8.14 12.90
N PHE A 303 6.49 7.75 13.69
CA PHE A 303 7.91 7.91 13.38
C PHE A 303 8.60 6.57 13.06
N ASP A 304 7.83 5.55 12.68
CA ASP A 304 8.38 4.33 12.10
C ASP A 304 8.61 4.49 10.59
N PHE A 305 9.79 4.06 10.11
CA PHE A 305 10.18 4.19 8.71
C PHE A 305 9.29 3.33 7.80
N MET A 306 9.07 2.08 8.17
CA MET A 306 8.25 1.16 7.37
C MET A 306 6.83 1.69 7.21
N HIS A 307 6.25 2.26 8.26
CA HIS A 307 4.91 2.81 8.22
C HIS A 307 4.81 3.98 7.22
N ILE A 308 5.73 4.95 7.27
CA ILE A 308 5.69 6.11 6.36
C ILE A 308 6.05 5.72 4.92
N THR A 309 7.12 4.93 4.73
CA THR A 309 7.60 4.56 3.40
C THR A 309 6.55 3.74 2.64
N THR A 310 5.99 2.71 3.30
CA THR A 310 4.97 1.85 2.68
C THR A 310 3.67 2.60 2.39
N SER A 311 3.32 3.60 3.21
CA SER A 311 2.12 4.42 2.97
C SER A 311 2.25 5.39 1.79
N ARG A 312 3.47 5.66 1.31
CA ARG A 312 3.75 6.62 0.23
C ARG A 312 3.95 5.98 -1.15
N ILE A 313 3.92 4.67 -1.24
CA ILE A 313 4.00 3.90 -2.49
C ILE A 313 2.65 3.25 -2.78
N ALA A 314 2.30 3.10 -4.06
CA ALA A 314 1.05 2.46 -4.49
C ALA A 314 1.14 0.93 -4.39
N THR A 315 1.12 0.42 -3.16
CA THR A 315 1.10 -1.01 -2.82
C THR A 315 -0.10 -1.36 -1.95
N LEU A 316 -0.32 -2.65 -1.71
CA LEU A 316 -1.52 -3.15 -1.00
C LEU A 316 -1.36 -3.15 0.52
N GLU A 317 -0.14 -2.98 1.03
CA GLU A 317 0.22 -3.14 2.43
C GLU A 317 -0.56 -2.22 3.37
N PRO A 318 -0.63 -0.89 3.16
CA PRO A 318 -1.30 -0.01 4.12
C PRO A 318 -2.79 -0.32 4.27
N MET A 319 -3.45 -0.68 3.17
CA MET A 319 -4.86 -1.06 3.16
C MET A 319 -5.09 -2.37 3.90
N SER A 320 -4.23 -3.37 3.68
CA SER A 320 -4.26 -4.65 4.38
C SER A 320 -4.00 -4.48 5.88
N VAL A 321 -2.97 -3.70 6.26
CA VAL A 321 -2.62 -3.45 7.67
C VAL A 321 -3.74 -2.70 8.40
N LEU A 322 -4.35 -1.70 7.76
CA LEU A 322 -5.50 -1.01 8.33
C LEU A 322 -6.64 -1.99 8.65
N ALA A 323 -7.00 -2.84 7.71
CA ALA A 323 -8.07 -3.82 7.91
C ALA A 323 -7.70 -4.87 8.99
N ILE A 324 -6.42 -5.32 9.05
CA ILE A 324 -5.90 -6.19 10.11
C ILE A 324 -6.03 -5.52 11.49
N LEU A 325 -5.67 -4.26 11.62
CA LEU A 325 -5.79 -3.54 12.89
C LEU A 325 -7.25 -3.32 13.28
N VAL A 326 -8.14 -3.04 12.33
CA VAL A 326 -9.58 -2.91 12.60
C VAL A 326 -10.19 -4.21 13.09
N MET A 327 -9.89 -5.35 12.45
CA MET A 327 -10.40 -6.64 12.92
C MET A 327 -9.84 -7.00 14.29
N PHE A 328 -8.59 -6.64 14.59
CA PHE A 328 -7.99 -6.83 15.91
C PHE A 328 -8.63 -5.92 16.97
N ASP A 329 -8.87 -4.64 16.67
CA ASP A 329 -9.58 -3.69 17.53
C ASP A 329 -10.96 -4.22 17.95
N LEU A 330 -11.73 -4.70 16.97
CA LEU A 330 -13.06 -5.23 17.19
C LEU A 330 -13.06 -6.53 18.02
N MET A 331 -12.06 -7.38 17.81
CA MET A 331 -11.88 -8.59 18.63
C MET A 331 -11.48 -8.24 20.08
N VAL A 332 -10.61 -7.25 20.29
CA VAL A 332 -10.27 -6.75 21.63
C VAL A 332 -11.50 -6.15 22.31
N GLN A 333 -12.32 -5.37 21.60
CA GLN A 333 -13.58 -4.86 22.10
C GLN A 333 -14.54 -5.99 22.52
N TYR A 334 -14.64 -7.06 21.72
CA TYR A 334 -15.43 -8.23 22.07
C TYR A 334 -14.88 -8.94 23.32
N ALA A 335 -13.57 -9.11 23.41
CA ALA A 335 -12.93 -9.80 24.53
C ALA A 335 -13.02 -9.03 25.85
N LYS A 336 -12.97 -7.69 25.80
CA LYS A 336 -13.11 -6.81 26.98
C LYS A 336 -14.55 -6.62 27.45
N THR A 337 -15.53 -6.92 26.61
CA THR A 337 -16.94 -6.75 26.94
C THR A 337 -17.59 -8.12 27.18
N SER A 338 -18.10 -8.37 28.39
CA SER A 338 -18.77 -9.63 28.68
C SER A 338 -20.19 -9.66 28.08
N PHE A 339 -20.56 -10.74 27.41
CA PHE A 339 -21.95 -10.93 26.95
C PHE A 339 -22.93 -11.24 28.11
N TYR A 340 -22.41 -11.36 29.34
CA TYR A 340 -23.26 -11.50 30.53
C TYR A 340 -23.86 -10.16 30.98
N THR A 341 -23.16 -9.06 30.73
CA THR A 341 -23.48 -7.72 31.28
C THR A 341 -24.01 -6.74 30.24
N ILE A 342 -23.99 -7.13 28.96
CA ILE A 342 -24.53 -6.32 27.86
C ILE A 342 -25.55 -7.15 27.07
N PRO A 343 -26.46 -6.52 26.31
CA PRO A 343 -27.34 -7.25 25.40
C PRO A 343 -26.52 -8.13 24.45
N PHE A 344 -26.86 -9.40 24.34
CA PHE A 344 -26.14 -10.38 23.50
C PHE A 344 -25.94 -9.89 22.06
N ARG A 345 -26.97 -9.20 21.49
CA ARG A 345 -26.89 -8.58 20.17
C ARG A 345 -25.68 -7.64 20.04
N ASN A 346 -25.40 -6.81 21.04
CA ASN A 346 -24.27 -5.86 20.98
C ASN A 346 -22.90 -6.57 20.98
N SER A 347 -22.82 -7.73 21.64
CA SER A 347 -21.63 -8.58 21.61
C SER A 347 -21.45 -9.21 20.22
N ILE A 348 -22.51 -9.75 19.62
CA ILE A 348 -22.49 -10.39 18.31
C ILE A 348 -22.20 -9.40 17.19
N LEU A 349 -22.71 -8.17 17.25
CA LEU A 349 -22.43 -7.14 16.25
C LEU A 349 -20.93 -6.78 16.17
N LYS A 350 -20.18 -6.89 17.28
CA LYS A 350 -18.71 -6.69 17.24
C LYS A 350 -18.02 -7.81 16.45
N LEU A 351 -18.48 -9.06 16.60
CA LEU A 351 -17.97 -10.20 15.83
C LEU A 351 -18.36 -10.12 14.34
N LEU A 352 -19.57 -9.65 14.04
CA LEU A 352 -19.99 -9.39 12.66
C LEU A 352 -19.06 -8.35 11.99
N ALA A 353 -18.84 -7.21 12.64
CA ALA A 353 -17.95 -6.17 12.12
C ALA A 353 -16.50 -6.68 11.98
N CYS A 354 -16.03 -7.52 12.93
CA CYS A 354 -14.73 -8.17 12.87
C CYS A 354 -14.63 -9.10 11.65
N GLY A 355 -15.65 -9.93 11.39
CA GLY A 355 -15.70 -10.83 10.23
C GLY A 355 -15.75 -10.10 8.89
N ILE A 356 -16.50 -8.99 8.81
CA ILE A 356 -16.49 -8.10 7.62
C ILE A 356 -15.08 -7.54 7.41
N SER A 357 -14.45 -7.00 8.46
CA SER A 357 -13.09 -6.46 8.35
C SER A 357 -12.07 -7.53 7.95
N MET A 358 -12.23 -8.77 8.44
CA MET A 358 -11.40 -9.91 8.01
C MET A 358 -11.60 -10.21 6.51
N GLY A 359 -12.84 -10.20 6.04
CA GLY A 359 -13.16 -10.37 4.61
C GLY A 359 -12.50 -9.31 3.74
N LEU A 360 -12.55 -8.04 4.14
CA LEU A 360 -11.88 -6.94 3.45
C LEU A 360 -10.35 -7.11 3.48
N ALA A 361 -9.77 -7.49 4.61
CA ALA A 361 -8.33 -7.71 4.75
C ALA A 361 -7.83 -8.83 3.82
N VAL A 362 -8.51 -9.98 3.80
CA VAL A 362 -8.17 -11.14 2.95
C VAL A 362 -8.39 -10.82 1.47
N SER A 363 -9.41 -10.02 1.13
CA SER A 363 -9.67 -9.56 -0.23
C SER A 363 -8.69 -8.49 -0.72
N THR A 364 -7.86 -7.95 0.18
CA THR A 364 -6.73 -7.07 -0.15
C THR A 364 -5.44 -7.87 -0.29
N LYS A 365 -5.12 -8.71 0.69
CA LYS A 365 -3.89 -9.52 0.68
C LYS A 365 -4.05 -10.79 1.54
N TRP A 366 -3.67 -11.95 1.00
CA TRP A 366 -3.85 -13.24 1.72
C TRP A 366 -3.04 -13.36 3.00
N THR A 367 -1.99 -12.57 3.18
CA THR A 367 -1.24 -12.52 4.44
C THR A 367 -2.09 -12.13 5.65
N ALA A 368 -3.24 -11.48 5.43
CA ALA A 368 -4.22 -11.21 6.48
C ALA A 368 -4.80 -12.48 7.12
N CYS A 369 -4.80 -13.62 6.41
CA CYS A 369 -5.20 -14.91 6.97
C CYS A 369 -4.32 -15.32 8.17
N TYR A 370 -3.05 -14.91 8.18
CA TYR A 370 -2.14 -15.17 9.29
C TYR A 370 -2.65 -14.52 10.58
N SER A 371 -3.00 -13.24 10.49
CA SER A 371 -3.58 -12.50 11.62
C SER A 371 -4.97 -13.01 12.02
N ALA A 372 -5.76 -13.57 11.09
CA ALA A 372 -7.04 -14.17 11.37
C ALA A 372 -6.94 -15.40 12.31
N VAL A 373 -5.84 -16.16 12.24
CA VAL A 373 -5.54 -17.22 13.21
C VAL A 373 -5.43 -16.64 14.63
N GLY A 374 -4.82 -15.47 14.77
CA GLY A 374 -4.71 -14.74 16.03
C GLY A 374 -6.09 -14.37 16.60
N LEU A 375 -7.02 -13.94 15.73
CA LEU A 375 -8.40 -13.65 16.15
C LEU A 375 -9.10 -14.90 16.72
N ALA A 376 -8.94 -16.06 16.07
CA ALA A 376 -9.50 -17.32 16.55
C ALA A 376 -8.95 -17.68 17.94
N ILE A 377 -7.63 -17.55 18.14
CA ILE A 377 -7.00 -17.80 19.44
C ILE A 377 -7.58 -16.88 20.52
N ILE A 378 -7.70 -15.57 20.26
CA ILE A 378 -8.25 -14.59 21.20
C ILE A 378 -9.75 -14.89 21.48
N LEU A 379 -10.53 -15.25 20.46
CA LEU A 379 -11.93 -15.62 20.59
C LEU A 379 -12.10 -16.82 21.52
N PHE A 380 -11.42 -17.94 21.23
CA PHE A 380 -11.53 -19.16 22.03
C PHE A 380 -10.98 -18.98 23.45
N TYR A 381 -9.90 -18.23 23.61
CA TYR A 381 -9.43 -17.84 24.93
C TYR A 381 -10.48 -17.05 25.72
N THR A 382 -11.16 -16.11 25.07
CA THR A 382 -12.23 -15.30 25.67
C THR A 382 -13.42 -16.17 26.08
N LEU A 383 -13.86 -17.07 25.19
CA LEU A 383 -14.95 -18.02 25.49
C LEU A 383 -14.58 -18.96 26.64
N TYR A 384 -13.32 -19.42 26.69
CA TYR A 384 -12.81 -20.24 27.78
C TYR A 384 -12.83 -19.48 29.14
N GLN A 385 -12.44 -18.19 29.16
CA GLN A 385 -12.53 -17.38 30.38
C GLN A 385 -13.99 -17.24 30.86
N ARG A 386 -14.92 -16.97 29.93
CA ARG A 386 -16.36 -16.89 30.24
C ARG A 386 -16.89 -18.23 30.75
N TRP A 387 -16.46 -19.35 30.17
CA TRP A 387 -16.80 -20.67 30.69
C TRP A 387 -16.29 -20.87 32.11
N LYS A 388 -15.10 -20.44 32.45
CA LYS A 388 -14.57 -20.49 33.83
C LYS A 388 -15.41 -19.66 34.80
N GLU A 389 -15.80 -18.45 34.41
CA GLU A 389 -16.71 -17.60 35.18
C GLU A 389 -18.04 -18.30 35.45
N TYR A 390 -18.65 -18.88 34.40
CA TYR A 390 -19.89 -19.66 34.52
C TYR A 390 -19.73 -20.87 35.49
N LYS A 391 -18.65 -21.65 35.36
CA LYS A 391 -18.38 -22.78 36.24
C LYS A 391 -18.12 -22.35 37.70
N ALA A 392 -17.47 -21.25 37.92
CA ALA A 392 -17.27 -20.68 39.26
C ALA A 392 -18.60 -20.26 39.89
N TRP A 393 -19.46 -19.60 39.12
CA TRP A 393 -20.82 -19.24 39.56
C TRP A 393 -21.68 -20.48 39.89
N GLN A 394 -21.70 -21.49 39.02
CA GLN A 394 -22.42 -22.75 39.32
C GLN A 394 -21.98 -23.40 40.63
N LYS A 395 -20.69 -23.41 40.92
CA LYS A 395 -20.13 -23.98 42.15
C LYS A 395 -20.47 -23.18 43.41
N SER A 396 -20.67 -21.87 43.26
CA SER A 396 -20.95 -20.98 44.39
C SER A 396 -22.36 -21.17 44.97
N GLY A 397 -23.31 -21.73 44.18
CA GLY A 397 -24.70 -21.82 44.56
C GLY A 397 -25.43 -20.49 44.72
N LEU A 398 -24.80 -19.37 44.34
CA LEU A 398 -25.38 -18.05 44.48
C LEU A 398 -26.43 -17.78 43.39
N PRO A 399 -27.44 -16.95 43.67
CA PRO A 399 -28.42 -16.53 42.67
C PRO A 399 -27.73 -15.80 41.50
N VAL A 400 -28.42 -15.71 40.37
CA VAL A 400 -27.94 -14.95 39.22
C VAL A 400 -27.74 -13.49 39.65
N PRO A 401 -26.55 -12.88 39.47
CA PRO A 401 -26.32 -11.47 39.81
C PRO A 401 -27.25 -10.56 39.03
N GLU A 402 -27.75 -9.49 39.65
CA GLU A 402 -28.62 -8.52 39.01
C GLU A 402 -27.97 -7.95 37.74
N GLY A 403 -28.73 -7.92 36.63
CA GLY A 403 -28.24 -7.46 35.36
C GLY A 403 -27.28 -8.40 34.62
N SER A 404 -27.07 -9.63 35.14
CA SER A 404 -26.21 -10.65 34.53
C SER A 404 -27.06 -11.76 33.86
N ALA A 405 -26.59 -12.26 32.73
CA ALA A 405 -27.14 -13.41 32.03
C ALA A 405 -26.19 -14.63 32.11
N ILE A 406 -25.48 -14.80 33.24
CA ILE A 406 -24.48 -15.85 33.40
C ILE A 406 -25.06 -17.26 33.31
N ASP A 407 -26.29 -17.45 33.75
CA ASP A 407 -27.07 -18.70 33.63
C ASP A 407 -27.31 -19.13 32.19
N ARG A 408 -27.33 -18.17 31.25
CA ARG A 408 -27.53 -18.40 29.82
C ARG A 408 -26.27 -18.72 29.04
N PHE A 409 -25.14 -18.96 29.70
CA PHE A 409 -23.85 -19.24 29.06
C PHE A 409 -23.94 -20.34 27.98
N PRO A 410 -24.56 -21.54 28.21
CA PRO A 410 -24.59 -22.57 27.19
C PRO A 410 -25.34 -22.14 25.92
N GLU A 411 -26.43 -21.39 26.06
CA GLU A 411 -27.19 -20.81 24.95
C GLU A 411 -26.34 -19.77 24.19
N TYR A 412 -25.70 -18.85 24.93
CA TYR A 412 -24.88 -17.79 24.33
C TYR A 412 -23.63 -18.34 23.66
N LEU A 413 -23.01 -19.38 24.22
CA LEU A 413 -21.89 -20.07 23.58
C LEU A 413 -22.30 -20.69 22.25
N ALA A 414 -23.40 -21.50 22.25
CA ALA A 414 -23.88 -22.15 21.03
C ALA A 414 -24.26 -21.15 19.95
N LYS A 415 -24.97 -20.06 20.30
CA LYS A 415 -25.32 -18.98 19.38
C LYS A 415 -24.07 -18.24 18.86
N THR A 416 -23.09 -17.97 19.74
CA THR A 416 -21.83 -17.31 19.30
C THR A 416 -21.12 -18.18 18.28
N LEU A 417 -20.96 -19.49 18.54
CA LEU A 417 -20.27 -20.38 17.60
C LEU A 417 -20.99 -20.49 16.26
N LEU A 418 -22.33 -20.58 16.28
CA LEU A 418 -23.14 -20.60 15.06
C LEU A 418 -22.96 -19.30 14.24
N TRP A 419 -23.03 -18.14 14.89
CA TRP A 419 -22.82 -16.85 14.22
C TRP A 419 -21.37 -16.70 13.71
N CYS A 420 -20.38 -17.26 14.40
CA CYS A 420 -18.99 -17.24 13.95
C CYS A 420 -18.80 -17.97 12.61
N VAL A 421 -19.54 -19.04 12.33
CA VAL A 421 -19.51 -19.71 11.01
C VAL A 421 -19.95 -18.72 9.92
N LEU A 422 -21.05 -17.99 10.16
CA LEU A 422 -21.51 -16.98 9.20
C LEU A 422 -20.50 -15.84 9.06
N PHE A 423 -19.98 -15.32 10.17
CA PHE A 423 -19.19 -14.10 10.17
C PHE A 423 -17.74 -14.30 9.71
N PHE A 424 -17.10 -15.42 10.05
CA PHE A 424 -15.69 -15.67 9.78
C PHE A 424 -15.43 -16.68 8.66
N ILE A 425 -16.49 -17.28 8.09
CA ILE A 425 -16.38 -18.16 6.92
C ILE A 425 -17.23 -17.63 5.77
N ILE A 426 -18.55 -17.54 5.93
CA ILE A 426 -19.44 -17.23 4.81
C ILE A 426 -19.28 -15.78 4.34
N ILE A 427 -19.34 -14.79 5.25
CA ILE A 427 -19.23 -13.38 4.89
C ILE A 427 -17.88 -13.05 4.22
N PRO A 428 -16.70 -13.48 4.74
CA PRO A 428 -15.43 -13.27 4.05
C PRO A 428 -15.38 -13.87 2.65
N ILE A 429 -15.92 -15.08 2.46
CA ILE A 429 -16.02 -15.70 1.14
C ILE A 429 -16.89 -14.85 0.21
N VAL A 430 -18.07 -14.42 0.67
CA VAL A 430 -18.96 -13.57 -0.15
C VAL A 430 -18.27 -12.26 -0.53
N ILE A 431 -17.62 -11.58 0.43
CA ILE A 431 -16.85 -10.35 0.16
C ILE A 431 -15.77 -10.62 -0.89
N TYR A 432 -15.01 -11.72 -0.72
CA TYR A 432 -13.95 -12.09 -1.64
C TYR A 432 -14.46 -12.24 -3.08
N PHE A 433 -15.58 -12.94 -3.28
CA PHE A 433 -16.17 -13.11 -4.60
C PHE A 433 -16.73 -11.80 -5.16
N VAL A 434 -17.38 -10.99 -4.34
CA VAL A 434 -17.98 -9.70 -4.76
C VAL A 434 -16.93 -8.72 -5.24
N VAL A 435 -15.74 -8.69 -4.62
CA VAL A 435 -14.63 -7.82 -5.00
C VAL A 435 -14.17 -8.05 -6.45
N TYR A 436 -14.34 -9.22 -7.03
CA TYR A 436 -13.96 -9.48 -8.42
C TYR A 436 -15.00 -9.02 -9.47
N MET A 437 -16.19 -8.56 -9.05
CA MET A 437 -17.25 -8.19 -9.99
C MET A 437 -16.91 -7.01 -10.92
N PRO A 438 -16.18 -5.97 -10.48
CA PRO A 438 -15.83 -4.85 -11.35
C PRO A 438 -14.75 -5.19 -12.39
N ALA A 439 -13.93 -6.19 -12.11
CA ALA A 439 -12.72 -6.48 -12.88
C ALA A 439 -13.01 -7.43 -14.05
N HIS A 440 -12.44 -7.13 -15.21
CA HIS A 440 -12.46 -8.03 -16.38
C HIS A 440 -11.32 -9.06 -16.27
N ILE A 441 -11.48 -10.05 -15.36
CA ILE A 441 -10.48 -11.12 -15.14
C ILE A 441 -10.49 -12.23 -16.21
N SER A 442 -11.43 -12.17 -17.17
CA SER A 442 -11.57 -13.13 -18.25
C SER A 442 -12.25 -12.47 -19.45
N ARG A 443 -12.02 -12.99 -20.66
CA ARG A 443 -12.77 -12.61 -21.87
C ARG A 443 -14.27 -12.95 -21.78
N TYR A 444 -14.66 -13.74 -20.79
CA TYR A 444 -16.04 -14.07 -20.49
C TYR A 444 -16.58 -13.17 -19.37
N SER A 445 -17.87 -13.06 -19.30
CA SER A 445 -18.54 -12.34 -18.20
C SER A 445 -18.14 -12.92 -16.83
N TYR A 446 -18.19 -12.08 -15.79
CA TYR A 446 -17.99 -12.51 -14.39
C TYR A 446 -18.78 -13.77 -14.07
N SER A 447 -18.11 -14.76 -13.47
CA SER A 447 -18.72 -15.97 -12.94
C SER A 447 -17.97 -16.48 -11.70
N VAL A 448 -18.63 -17.27 -10.89
CA VAL A 448 -17.98 -17.96 -9.74
C VAL A 448 -16.78 -18.79 -10.21
N GLN A 449 -16.91 -19.44 -11.38
CA GLN A 449 -15.86 -20.27 -11.95
C GLN A 449 -14.61 -19.44 -12.30
N THR A 450 -14.77 -18.27 -12.91
CA THR A 450 -13.63 -17.41 -13.26
C THR A 450 -12.89 -16.90 -12.02
N VAL A 451 -13.60 -16.59 -10.92
CA VAL A 451 -12.97 -16.22 -9.64
C VAL A 451 -12.18 -17.38 -9.03
N ILE A 452 -12.72 -18.61 -9.10
CA ILE A 452 -12.01 -19.81 -8.61
C ILE A 452 -10.75 -20.06 -9.44
N GLU A 453 -10.82 -19.96 -10.75
CA GLU A 453 -9.67 -20.12 -11.66
C GLU A 453 -8.59 -19.08 -11.38
N TYR A 454 -8.98 -17.82 -11.23
CA TYR A 454 -8.06 -16.74 -10.89
C TYR A 454 -7.42 -16.93 -9.50
N THR A 455 -8.21 -17.31 -8.50
CA THR A 455 -7.72 -17.63 -7.15
C THR A 455 -6.72 -18.81 -7.20
N THR A 456 -7.00 -19.81 -8.03
CA THR A 456 -6.10 -20.96 -8.25
C THR A 456 -4.81 -20.52 -8.94
N HIS A 457 -4.89 -19.57 -9.89
CA HIS A 457 -3.72 -18.97 -10.53
C HIS A 457 -2.84 -18.25 -9.50
N ILE A 458 -3.41 -17.40 -8.63
CA ILE A 458 -2.69 -16.72 -7.55
C ILE A 458 -1.97 -17.75 -6.66
N TYR A 459 -2.67 -18.81 -6.24
CA TYR A 459 -2.09 -19.86 -5.41
C TYR A 459 -0.90 -20.56 -6.12
N ARG A 460 -1.08 -20.95 -7.37
CA ARG A 460 -0.02 -21.62 -8.16
C ARG A 460 1.19 -20.72 -8.36
N TYR A 461 0.98 -19.44 -8.64
CA TYR A 461 2.05 -18.47 -8.76
C TYR A 461 2.89 -18.42 -7.48
N HIS A 462 2.27 -18.21 -6.34
CA HIS A 462 2.99 -18.10 -5.07
C HIS A 462 3.64 -19.42 -4.61
N SER A 463 3.07 -20.56 -4.98
CA SER A 463 3.61 -21.89 -4.62
C SER A 463 4.81 -22.28 -5.48
N ASN A 464 4.88 -21.80 -6.72
CA ASN A 464 5.89 -22.22 -7.69
C ASN A 464 6.97 -21.16 -7.95
N LEU A 465 6.87 -20.00 -7.30
CA LEU A 465 7.82 -18.91 -7.50
C LEU A 465 9.22 -19.30 -7.00
N GLN A 466 10.18 -19.40 -7.91
CA GLN A 466 11.60 -19.71 -7.66
C GLN A 466 12.52 -18.52 -7.97
N ALA A 467 11.96 -17.33 -8.17
CA ALA A 467 12.75 -16.15 -8.44
C ALA A 467 13.63 -15.77 -7.25
N HIS A 468 14.83 -15.30 -7.54
CA HIS A 468 15.74 -14.67 -6.59
C HIS A 468 15.81 -13.17 -6.86
N HIS A 469 15.96 -12.40 -5.82
CA HIS A 469 16.08 -10.95 -5.93
C HIS A 469 17.21 -10.43 -5.03
N THR A 470 17.94 -9.44 -5.52
CA THR A 470 19.09 -8.86 -4.81
C THR A 470 18.75 -8.39 -3.39
N PHE A 471 17.54 -7.89 -3.17
CA PHE A 471 17.05 -7.39 -1.88
C PHE A 471 16.14 -8.38 -1.14
N GLU A 472 16.11 -9.66 -1.54
CA GLU A 472 15.38 -10.67 -0.78
C GLU A 472 15.95 -10.82 0.63
N SER A 473 15.07 -11.10 1.59
CA SER A 473 15.46 -11.25 3.00
C SER A 473 14.54 -12.23 3.70
N VAL A 474 15.08 -12.99 4.65
CA VAL A 474 14.31 -13.96 5.43
C VAL A 474 13.71 -13.32 6.68
N TRP A 475 12.64 -13.90 7.20
CA TRP A 475 11.80 -13.35 8.28
C TRP A 475 12.57 -12.87 9.53
N TRP A 476 13.64 -13.53 9.93
CA TRP A 476 14.43 -13.15 11.12
C TRP A 476 15.32 -11.92 10.88
N GLN A 477 15.70 -11.66 9.65
CA GLN A 477 16.47 -10.47 9.26
C GLN A 477 15.65 -9.19 9.43
N TRP A 478 14.31 -9.29 9.34
CA TRP A 478 13.42 -8.14 9.50
C TRP A 478 13.39 -7.60 10.93
N LEU A 479 13.63 -8.48 11.93
CA LEU A 479 13.64 -8.08 13.35
C LEU A 479 14.79 -7.13 13.70
N LEU A 480 15.85 -7.13 12.91
CA LEU A 480 17.07 -6.36 13.15
C LEU A 480 17.40 -5.43 11.96
N ASP A 481 16.47 -5.26 11.02
CA ASP A 481 16.65 -4.47 9.80
C ASP A 481 17.96 -4.80 9.06
N ILE A 482 18.35 -6.10 9.03
CA ILE A 482 19.63 -6.51 8.43
C ILE A 482 19.67 -6.19 6.95
N ARG A 483 18.52 -6.28 6.25
CA ARG A 483 18.46 -6.06 4.81
C ARG A 483 17.22 -5.23 4.44
N PRO A 484 17.32 -3.89 4.43
CA PRO A 484 16.29 -3.00 3.90
C PRO A 484 15.98 -3.34 2.44
N ILE A 485 14.72 -3.17 2.03
CA ILE A 485 14.40 -3.26 0.62
C ILE A 485 14.54 -1.89 -0.03
N TRP A 486 15.25 -1.87 -1.16
CA TRP A 486 15.37 -0.69 -2.00
C TRP A 486 14.16 -0.60 -2.95
N TYR A 487 13.52 0.56 -2.98
CA TYR A 487 12.38 0.84 -3.86
C TYR A 487 12.74 1.71 -5.04
N TYR A 488 13.59 2.72 -4.83
CA TYR A 488 13.93 3.70 -5.84
C TYR A 488 15.31 4.32 -5.58
N SER A 489 16.05 4.62 -6.65
CA SER A 489 17.10 5.63 -6.66
C SER A 489 17.15 6.33 -8.02
N GLY A 490 17.54 7.60 -8.01
CA GLY A 490 17.73 8.43 -9.19
C GLY A 490 18.50 9.68 -8.86
N THR A 491 19.11 10.28 -9.88
CA THR A 491 19.83 11.55 -9.75
C THR A 491 19.17 12.58 -10.65
N GLY A 492 18.77 13.68 -10.08
CA GLY A 492 18.21 14.81 -10.80
C GLY A 492 19.24 15.56 -11.64
N ASN A 493 18.75 16.43 -12.51
CA ASN A 493 19.59 17.19 -13.45
C ASN A 493 20.57 18.15 -12.73
N ASP A 494 20.25 18.59 -11.53
CA ASP A 494 21.08 19.44 -10.68
C ASP A 494 22.08 18.65 -9.81
N GLY A 495 22.14 17.32 -9.97
CA GLY A 495 22.95 16.41 -9.17
C GLY A 495 22.33 16.01 -7.83
N THR A 496 21.11 16.45 -7.53
CA THR A 496 20.36 16.01 -6.35
C THR A 496 20.06 14.51 -6.43
N PHE A 497 20.38 13.78 -5.38
CA PHE A 497 20.14 12.34 -5.28
C PHE A 497 18.82 12.07 -4.56
N TYR A 498 18.02 11.18 -5.12
CA TYR A 498 16.75 10.71 -4.56
C TYR A 498 16.82 9.22 -4.35
N THR A 499 16.45 8.74 -3.17
CA THR A 499 16.36 7.30 -2.90
C THR A 499 15.23 7.00 -1.93
N ILE A 500 14.64 5.80 -2.05
CA ILE A 500 13.59 5.31 -1.17
C ILE A 500 13.92 3.88 -0.76
N ALA A 501 14.17 3.67 0.54
CA ALA A 501 14.39 2.37 1.14
C ALA A 501 13.37 2.10 2.25
N CYS A 502 12.85 0.86 2.32
CA CYS A 502 11.84 0.47 3.29
C CYS A 502 12.38 -0.54 4.30
N PHE A 503 12.30 -0.16 5.57
CA PHE A 503 12.66 -0.96 6.75
C PHE A 503 12.07 -0.30 8.01
N THR A 504 12.16 -0.94 9.17
CA THR A 504 11.67 -0.38 10.43
C THR A 504 12.65 0.68 10.98
N ASN A 505 12.19 1.60 11.81
CA ASN A 505 13.12 2.47 12.52
C ASN A 505 14.07 1.62 13.40
N PRO A 506 15.39 1.69 13.23
CA PRO A 506 16.34 0.78 13.90
C PRO A 506 16.22 0.78 15.43
N LEU A 507 15.85 1.91 16.02
CA LEU A 507 15.62 1.97 17.48
C LEU A 507 14.37 1.19 17.89
N LEU A 508 13.34 1.16 17.05
CA LEU A 508 12.14 0.35 17.30
C LEU A 508 12.43 -1.13 17.12
N SER A 509 13.21 -1.52 16.11
CA SER A 509 13.63 -2.91 15.90
C SER A 509 14.42 -3.43 17.11
N ILE A 510 15.44 -2.69 17.55
CA ILE A 510 16.28 -3.07 18.71
C ILE A 510 15.43 -3.15 19.99
N ALA A 511 14.57 -2.16 20.26
CA ALA A 511 13.70 -2.15 21.44
C ALA A 511 12.56 -3.18 21.35
N GLY A 512 12.14 -3.54 20.15
CA GLY A 512 11.03 -4.45 19.88
C GLY A 512 11.31 -5.88 20.36
N ILE A 513 12.53 -6.37 20.17
CA ILE A 513 12.92 -7.74 20.57
C ILE A 513 12.72 -7.97 22.08
N PRO A 514 13.36 -7.21 22.98
CA PRO A 514 13.13 -7.39 24.41
C PRO A 514 11.69 -7.08 24.81
N ALA A 515 11.02 -6.15 24.15
CA ALA A 515 9.62 -5.81 24.44
C ALA A 515 8.67 -6.97 24.15
N ILE A 516 8.83 -7.68 23.02
CA ILE A 516 7.98 -8.83 22.69
C ILE A 516 8.28 -10.03 23.59
N LEU A 517 9.55 -10.27 23.93
CA LEU A 517 9.93 -11.31 24.90
C LEU A 517 9.32 -11.01 26.26
N TYR A 518 9.30 -9.75 26.68
CA TYR A 518 8.66 -9.32 27.93
C TYR A 518 7.13 -9.48 27.86
N ALA A 519 6.51 -9.16 26.73
CA ALA A 519 5.07 -9.40 26.53
C ALA A 519 4.72 -10.89 26.65
N ILE A 520 5.49 -11.77 26.02
CA ILE A 520 5.32 -13.23 26.12
C ILE A 520 5.49 -13.69 27.58
N TYR A 521 6.53 -13.22 28.26
CA TYR A 521 6.76 -13.51 29.68
C TYR A 521 5.55 -13.11 30.56
N LEU A 522 5.04 -11.87 30.38
CA LEU A 522 3.88 -11.37 31.14
C LEU A 522 2.59 -12.15 30.82
N SER A 523 2.44 -12.64 29.59
CA SER A 523 1.29 -13.44 29.18
C SER A 523 1.26 -14.82 29.84
N ILE A 524 2.43 -15.44 30.01
CA ILE A 524 2.57 -16.80 30.56
C ILE A 524 2.59 -16.75 32.09
N LYS A 525 3.48 -15.96 32.68
CA LYS A 525 3.70 -15.92 34.13
C LYS A 525 2.62 -15.15 34.87
N ASP A 526 2.35 -13.93 34.44
CA ASP A 526 1.42 -13.04 35.14
C ASP A 526 -0.02 -13.14 34.56
N LYS A 527 -0.23 -13.94 33.53
CA LYS A 527 -1.52 -14.16 32.85
C LYS A 527 -2.21 -12.84 32.44
N LYS A 528 -1.41 -11.81 32.09
CA LYS A 528 -1.92 -10.51 31.68
C LYS A 528 -2.59 -10.61 30.31
N LYS A 529 -3.89 -10.35 30.24
CA LYS A 529 -4.69 -10.46 29.00
C LYS A 529 -4.16 -9.56 27.88
N ASN A 530 -3.75 -8.33 28.21
CA ASN A 530 -3.22 -7.38 27.23
C ASN A 530 -1.92 -7.89 26.59
N ALA A 531 -1.03 -8.44 27.41
CA ALA A 531 0.22 -9.05 26.97
C ALA A 531 -0.05 -10.27 26.08
N LEU A 532 -1.03 -11.11 26.43
CA LEU A 532 -1.44 -12.26 25.62
C LEU A 532 -1.94 -11.81 24.24
N PHE A 533 -2.82 -10.80 24.18
CA PHE A 533 -3.37 -10.33 22.91
C PHE A 533 -2.29 -9.77 21.99
N ILE A 534 -1.35 -8.99 22.52
CA ILE A 534 -0.21 -8.45 21.75
C ILE A 534 0.69 -9.60 21.28
N SER A 535 1.04 -10.54 22.16
CA SER A 535 1.90 -11.69 21.82
C SER A 535 1.28 -12.57 20.74
N VAL A 536 -0.04 -12.85 20.84
CA VAL A 536 -0.77 -13.63 19.83
C VAL A 536 -0.76 -12.89 18.50
N GLY A 537 -1.09 -11.58 18.47
CA GLY A 537 -1.07 -10.78 17.25
C GLY A 537 0.31 -10.78 16.58
N TYR A 538 1.37 -10.58 17.36
CA TYR A 538 2.76 -10.60 16.89
C TYR A 538 3.15 -11.97 16.31
N LEU A 539 2.95 -13.03 17.08
CA LEU A 539 3.38 -14.38 16.69
C LEU A 539 2.60 -14.89 15.48
N THR A 540 1.30 -14.63 15.41
CA THR A 540 0.51 -15.08 14.25
C THR A 540 0.79 -14.27 12.98
N ALA A 541 1.24 -13.02 13.09
CA ALA A 541 1.68 -12.24 11.94
C ALA A 541 3.10 -12.65 11.46
N LEU A 542 3.98 -13.11 12.36
CA LEU A 542 5.38 -13.42 12.05
C LEU A 542 5.63 -14.90 11.73
N LEU A 543 5.13 -15.83 12.57
CA LEU A 543 5.53 -17.24 12.48
C LEU A 543 5.20 -17.93 11.16
N PRO A 544 4.12 -17.63 10.44
CA PRO A 544 3.86 -18.27 9.15
C PRO A 544 4.97 -18.04 8.11
N TRP A 545 5.74 -16.96 8.24
CA TRP A 545 6.87 -16.68 7.35
C TRP A 545 8.04 -17.67 7.48
N LEU A 546 8.10 -18.46 8.57
CA LEU A 546 9.03 -19.57 8.70
C LEU A 546 8.79 -20.67 7.66
N LEU A 547 7.56 -20.79 7.17
CA LEU A 547 7.13 -21.83 6.24
C LEU A 547 7.20 -21.36 4.77
N VAL A 548 7.47 -20.08 4.54
CA VAL A 548 7.54 -19.51 3.19
C VAL A 548 8.96 -19.62 2.67
N THR A 549 9.12 -20.38 1.58
CA THR A 549 10.43 -20.71 0.97
C THR A 549 10.75 -19.87 -0.27
N ARG A 550 9.77 -19.13 -0.82
CA ARG A 550 9.98 -18.24 -1.96
C ARG A 550 10.68 -16.93 -1.55
N CYS A 551 11.11 -16.17 -2.54
CA CYS A 551 11.60 -14.80 -2.35
C CYS A 551 10.61 -13.95 -1.54
N ILE A 552 11.07 -13.36 -0.44
CA ILE A 552 10.32 -12.47 0.45
C ILE A 552 11.17 -11.26 0.83
N PHE A 553 10.52 -10.20 1.33
CA PHE A 553 11.14 -8.90 1.56
C PHE A 553 10.75 -8.30 2.90
N SER A 554 11.52 -7.33 3.38
CA SER A 554 11.34 -6.68 4.69
C SER A 554 9.95 -6.05 4.87
N TYR A 555 9.30 -5.51 3.84
CA TYR A 555 7.97 -4.91 3.96
C TYR A 555 6.86 -5.89 4.39
N HIS A 556 7.09 -7.20 4.25
CA HIS A 556 6.17 -8.19 4.81
C HIS A 556 6.11 -8.17 6.34
N PHE A 557 7.08 -7.54 7.00
CA PHE A 557 7.09 -7.34 8.45
C PHE A 557 6.11 -6.26 8.91
N TYR A 558 5.56 -5.44 8.02
CA TYR A 558 4.72 -4.30 8.38
C TYR A 558 3.53 -4.64 9.30
N PRO A 559 2.70 -5.68 9.07
CA PRO A 559 1.67 -6.05 10.05
C PRO A 559 2.27 -6.42 11.42
N THR A 560 3.41 -7.10 11.44
CA THR A 560 4.10 -7.53 12.66
C THR A 560 4.68 -6.35 13.43
N SER A 561 5.22 -5.32 12.74
CA SER A 561 5.78 -4.11 13.38
C SER A 561 4.73 -3.36 14.19
N MET A 562 3.46 -3.38 13.78
CA MET A 562 2.36 -2.78 14.56
C MET A 562 2.23 -3.44 15.94
N PHE A 563 2.27 -4.77 16.01
CA PHE A 563 2.25 -5.50 17.28
C PHE A 563 3.53 -5.34 18.08
N MET A 564 4.67 -5.17 17.41
CA MET A 564 5.95 -4.82 18.06
C MET A 564 5.86 -3.47 18.77
N ILE A 565 5.31 -2.45 18.13
CA ILE A 565 5.05 -1.14 18.72
C ILE A 565 4.10 -1.25 19.93
N MET A 566 3.06 -2.08 19.83
CA MET A 566 2.17 -2.37 20.96
C MET A 566 2.94 -3.03 22.12
N ALA A 567 3.92 -3.91 21.87
CA ALA A 567 4.74 -4.54 22.90
C ALA A 567 5.70 -3.55 23.58
N ILE A 568 6.31 -2.62 22.81
CA ILE A 568 7.11 -1.52 23.38
C ILE A 568 6.21 -0.64 24.27
N THR A 569 4.99 -0.36 23.83
CA THR A 569 4.00 0.41 24.59
C THR A 569 3.56 -0.33 25.88
N LEU A 570 3.40 -1.66 25.81
CA LEU A 570 3.14 -2.49 27.00
C LEU A 570 4.29 -2.39 28.01
N SER A 571 5.52 -2.43 27.52
CA SER A 571 6.71 -2.28 28.38
C SER A 571 6.74 -0.91 29.07
N TYR A 572 6.44 0.15 28.31
CA TYR A 572 6.25 1.49 28.86
C TYR A 572 5.18 1.50 29.97
N ASP A 573 3.97 0.99 29.68
CA ASP A 573 2.85 1.00 30.64
C ASP A 573 3.20 0.25 31.94
N VAL A 574 3.73 -0.98 31.81
CA VAL A 574 4.01 -1.83 32.98
C VAL A 574 5.17 -1.30 33.79
N LEU A 575 6.27 -0.90 33.15
CA LEU A 575 7.47 -0.46 33.83
C LEU A 575 7.29 0.91 34.48
N THR A 576 6.61 1.86 33.81
CA THR A 576 6.41 3.20 34.42
C THR A 576 5.34 3.24 35.51
N ARG A 577 4.43 2.28 35.54
CA ARG A 577 3.53 2.10 36.72
C ARG A 577 4.28 1.56 37.93
N LYS A 578 5.28 0.70 37.72
CA LYS A 578 6.08 0.09 38.79
C LYS A 578 7.24 1.00 39.23
N TYR A 579 7.86 1.68 38.27
CA TYR A 579 9.03 2.54 38.43
C TYR A 579 8.80 3.86 37.70
N PRO A 580 8.14 4.86 38.34
CA PRO A 580 7.75 6.12 37.70
C PRO A 580 8.93 6.92 37.13
N GLU A 581 10.13 6.77 37.67
CA GLU A 581 11.37 7.39 37.20
C GLU A 581 11.75 6.98 35.77
N LEU A 582 11.38 5.77 35.33
CA LEU A 582 11.64 5.28 33.98
C LEU A 582 10.86 6.05 32.92
N LYS A 583 9.85 6.84 33.31
CA LYS A 583 9.08 7.66 32.38
C LYS A 583 9.96 8.62 31.57
N THR A 584 10.94 9.23 32.23
CA THR A 584 11.92 10.12 31.59
C THR A 584 12.73 9.36 30.53
N LEU A 585 13.20 8.14 30.86
CA LEU A 585 13.94 7.30 29.91
C LEU A 585 13.12 6.99 28.63
N PHE A 586 11.85 6.63 28.79
CA PHE A 586 10.99 6.36 27.64
C PHE A 586 10.67 7.62 26.81
N ILE A 587 10.58 8.80 27.46
CA ILE A 587 10.43 10.06 26.72
C ILE A 587 11.71 10.36 25.93
N VAL A 588 12.88 10.18 26.54
CA VAL A 588 14.18 10.32 25.87
C VAL A 588 14.28 9.33 24.70
N PHE A 589 13.87 8.09 24.89
CA PHE A 589 13.81 7.10 23.80
C PHE A 589 12.93 7.56 22.65
N LEU A 590 11.72 8.08 22.92
CA LEU A 590 10.85 8.63 21.87
C LEU A 590 11.52 9.80 21.13
N ILE A 591 12.20 10.69 21.85
CA ILE A 591 12.94 11.81 21.24
C ILE A 591 14.01 11.26 20.27
N PHE A 592 14.76 10.24 20.67
CA PHE A 592 15.75 9.61 19.79
C PHE A 592 15.12 8.93 18.58
N VAL A 593 13.97 8.26 18.74
CA VAL A 593 13.21 7.70 17.61
C VAL A 593 12.84 8.79 16.60
N VAL A 594 12.39 9.96 17.08
CA VAL A 594 12.07 11.11 16.23
C VAL A 594 13.33 11.67 15.54
N ILE A 595 14.44 11.82 16.28
CA ILE A 595 15.69 12.33 15.71
C ILE A 595 16.19 11.38 14.61
N VAL A 596 16.24 10.09 14.86
CA VAL A 596 16.65 9.09 13.87
C VAL A 596 15.72 9.10 12.67
N PHE A 597 14.42 9.23 12.87
CA PHE A 597 13.46 9.39 11.79
C PHE A 597 13.76 10.63 10.91
N LEU A 598 14.05 11.77 11.51
CA LEU A 598 14.36 13.00 10.78
C LEU A 598 15.68 12.89 10.01
N VAL A 599 16.68 12.22 10.57
CA VAL A 599 17.96 11.94 9.90
C VAL A 599 17.75 11.05 8.68
N PHE A 600 16.93 10.03 8.78
CA PHE A 600 16.65 9.12 7.67
C PHE A 600 15.55 9.62 6.71
N LEU A 601 14.86 10.72 7.03
CA LEU A 601 13.72 11.22 6.26
C LEU A 601 13.99 11.34 4.74
N PRO A 602 15.16 11.84 4.28
CA PRO A 602 15.45 11.90 2.84
C PRO A 602 15.47 10.52 2.17
N VAL A 603 16.06 9.50 2.83
CA VAL A 603 16.23 8.15 2.26
C VAL A 603 15.00 7.25 2.42
N ILE A 604 14.03 7.60 3.24
CA ILE A 604 12.79 6.82 3.40
C ILE A 604 11.59 7.47 2.70
N CYS A 605 11.68 8.76 2.33
CA CYS A 605 10.60 9.50 1.67
C CYS A 605 10.94 9.97 0.25
N GLY A 606 12.18 9.77 -0.21
CA GLY A 606 12.63 10.23 -1.52
C GLY A 606 12.81 11.74 -1.57
N PHE A 607 13.06 12.40 -0.45
CA PHE A 607 13.38 13.84 -0.48
C PHE A 607 14.82 14.04 -0.95
N GLY A 608 15.04 15.08 -1.76
CA GLY A 608 16.34 15.33 -2.35
C GLY A 608 17.47 15.46 -1.32
N THR A 609 18.59 14.82 -1.60
CA THR A 609 19.79 14.82 -0.77
C THR A 609 21.05 14.69 -1.63
N THR A 610 22.20 14.42 -1.04
CA THR A 610 23.41 14.04 -1.78
C THR A 610 23.63 12.53 -1.69
N ARG A 611 24.25 11.94 -2.72
CA ARG A 611 24.62 10.52 -2.70
C ARG A 611 25.49 10.20 -1.47
N GLN A 612 26.48 11.04 -1.17
CA GLN A 612 27.34 10.87 0.00
C GLN A 612 26.57 10.86 1.32
N TYR A 613 25.50 11.66 1.45
CA TYR A 613 24.65 11.63 2.63
C TYR A 613 23.90 10.30 2.74
N ALA A 614 23.30 9.82 1.65
CA ALA A 614 22.60 8.53 1.65
C ALA A 614 23.55 7.38 2.03
N GLU A 615 24.76 7.33 1.42
CA GLU A 615 25.79 6.34 1.72
C GLU A 615 26.24 6.40 3.20
N SER A 616 26.33 7.59 3.78
CA SER A 616 26.70 7.75 5.20
C SER A 616 25.69 7.15 6.19
N LEU A 617 24.47 6.89 5.74
CA LEU A 617 23.41 6.25 6.52
C LEU A 617 23.35 4.72 6.34
N GLU A 618 24.18 4.12 5.50
CA GLU A 618 24.33 2.68 5.34
C GLU A 618 25.14 2.12 6.53
N LEU A 619 24.44 1.89 7.64
CA LEU A 619 25.08 1.50 8.90
C LEU A 619 25.56 0.05 8.93
N LEU A 620 25.10 -0.80 8.01
CA LEU A 620 25.51 -2.19 7.83
C LEU A 620 25.92 -2.41 6.39
N ASP A 621 26.91 -3.28 6.15
CA ASP A 621 27.37 -3.64 4.79
C ASP A 621 26.26 -4.22 3.90
N SER A 622 25.17 -4.69 4.50
CA SER A 622 24.00 -5.23 3.80
C SER A 622 22.96 -4.16 3.45
N TRP A 623 23.16 -2.92 3.90
CA TRP A 623 22.30 -1.80 3.52
C TRP A 623 22.83 -1.21 2.22
N SER A 624 21.93 -0.91 1.30
CA SER A 624 22.22 -0.18 0.07
C SER A 624 21.04 0.74 -0.22
N PHE A 625 21.36 2.03 -0.40
CA PHE A 625 20.38 3.07 -0.73
C PHE A 625 20.65 3.66 -2.14
N GLN A 626 21.41 2.91 -2.97
CA GLN A 626 21.85 3.33 -4.32
C GLN A 626 21.09 2.62 -5.43
#